data_624cb1728152276e015d12b9e54dbc5c
#
_entry.id   624cb1728152276e015d12b9e54dbc5c
#
_cell.length_a   1.000
_cell.length_b   1.000
_cell.length_c   1.000
_cell.angle_alpha   90.00
_cell.angle_beta   90.00
_cell.angle_gamma   90.00
#
_symmetry.space_group_name_H-M   'P 1'
#
loop_
_entity.id
_entity.type
_entity.pdbx_description
1 polymer ?
#
loop_
_entity_poly.entity_id
_entity_poly.type
_entity_poly.pdbx_seq_one_letter_code
_entity_poly.pdbx_strand_id
1 'polypeptide(L)'
;GPRRGETFVSRKITRAVSEIYRNKRKFFTLGNLNSKRDWGSAKDYVESMWLMLKAKKPSDYVIATGKSYTVKNFVEEAFKYIGRKIYWRGKGLKEVGYDKKTGQVYVKIDPKYFRPTDVNELRGDASKAKRELKWKPKTDFKQLVAEMMQSDLKEIK
;
A
#
# COMPACT_ATOMS: atom_id res chain seq x y z
N GLY A 1 -0.12 5.21 5.76
CA GLY A 1 -1.36 5.38 6.53
C GLY A 1 -2.29 6.44 5.95
N PRO A 2 -3.45 6.72 6.58
CA PRO A 2 -4.51 7.60 6.04
C PRO A 2 -4.09 9.02 5.69
N ARG A 3 -3.09 9.57 6.37
CA ARG A 3 -2.56 10.93 6.13
C ARG A 3 -1.48 10.99 5.04
N ARG A 4 -1.24 9.90 4.31
CA ARG A 4 -0.26 9.90 3.20
C ARG A 4 -0.74 10.84 2.10
N GLY A 5 0.20 11.55 1.44
CA GLY A 5 -0.13 12.40 0.28
C GLY A 5 -0.81 11.58 -0.84
N GLU A 6 -1.78 12.18 -1.51
CA GLU A 6 -2.66 11.50 -2.49
C GLU A 6 -1.95 11.02 -3.76
N THR A 7 -0.80 11.61 -4.07
CA THR A 7 0.04 11.22 -5.21
C THR A 7 0.84 9.94 -4.99
N PHE A 8 0.99 9.51 -3.73
CA PHE A 8 1.69 8.26 -3.40
C PHE A 8 0.81 7.05 -3.68
N VAL A 9 1.40 5.98 -4.20
CA VAL A 9 0.72 4.79 -4.71
C VAL A 9 -0.33 4.22 -3.74
N SER A 10 -0.03 4.11 -2.45
CA SER A 10 -0.97 3.56 -1.46
C SER A 10 -2.22 4.43 -1.31
N ARG A 11 -2.08 5.76 -1.15
CA ARG A 11 -3.22 6.67 -1.02
C ARG A 11 -3.95 6.85 -2.35
N LYS A 12 -3.22 6.88 -3.46
CA LYS A 12 -3.82 6.90 -4.81
C LYS A 12 -4.75 5.72 -5.03
N ILE A 13 -4.36 4.52 -4.58
CA ILE A 13 -5.20 3.32 -4.68
C ILE A 13 -6.44 3.45 -3.79
N THR A 14 -6.28 3.74 -2.50
CA THR A 14 -7.40 3.75 -1.56
C THR A 14 -8.44 4.83 -1.90
N ARG A 15 -7.99 6.02 -2.31
CA ARG A 15 -8.91 7.07 -2.80
C ARG A 15 -9.65 6.65 -4.07
N ALA A 16 -8.92 6.15 -5.06
CA ALA A 16 -9.54 5.73 -6.32
C ALA A 16 -10.56 4.60 -6.12
N VAL A 17 -10.26 3.62 -5.26
CA VAL A 17 -11.20 2.54 -4.93
C VAL A 17 -12.42 3.07 -4.19
N SER A 18 -12.24 4.04 -3.28
CA SER A 18 -13.34 4.70 -2.57
C SER A 18 -14.23 5.51 -3.52
N GLU A 19 -13.63 6.25 -4.47
CA GLU A 19 -14.37 6.97 -5.52
C GLU A 19 -15.13 6.00 -6.46
N ILE A 20 -14.55 4.86 -6.80
CA ILE A 20 -15.22 3.80 -7.59
C ILE A 20 -16.43 3.25 -6.80
N TYR A 21 -16.26 3.00 -5.51
CA TYR A 21 -17.35 2.55 -4.65
C TYR A 21 -18.52 3.53 -4.61
N ARG A 22 -18.23 4.84 -4.63
CA ARG A 22 -19.22 5.94 -4.66
C ARG A 22 -19.70 6.31 -6.08
N ASN A 23 -19.31 5.53 -7.11
CA ASN A 23 -19.63 5.80 -8.52
C ASN A 23 -19.11 7.14 -9.07
N LYS A 24 -18.09 7.72 -8.41
CA LYS A 24 -17.44 8.98 -8.83
C LYS A 24 -16.30 8.79 -9.80
N ARG A 25 -15.83 7.57 -9.97
CA ARG A 25 -14.72 7.19 -10.85
C ARG A 25 -15.01 5.87 -11.55
N LYS A 26 -14.68 5.78 -12.84
CA LYS A 26 -14.83 4.54 -13.62
C LYS A 26 -13.60 3.63 -13.50
N PHE A 27 -12.39 4.20 -13.55
CA PHE A 27 -11.12 3.49 -13.45
C PHE A 27 -10.01 4.41 -12.95
N PHE A 28 -8.86 3.84 -12.61
CA PHE A 28 -7.64 4.60 -12.32
C PHE A 28 -6.41 3.94 -12.93
N THR A 29 -5.31 4.70 -13.01
CA THR A 29 -4.07 4.26 -13.63
C THR A 29 -2.94 4.14 -12.61
N LEU A 30 -2.10 3.12 -12.78
CA LEU A 30 -0.90 2.87 -11.99
C LEU A 30 0.30 2.67 -12.92
N GLY A 31 1.48 2.57 -12.33
CA GLY A 31 2.71 2.13 -13.02
C GLY A 31 2.93 0.63 -12.88
N ASN A 32 4.13 0.24 -12.40
CA ASN A 32 4.49 -1.16 -12.25
C ASN A 32 3.69 -1.84 -11.11
N LEU A 33 2.80 -2.76 -11.47
CA LEU A 33 1.97 -3.50 -10.53
C LEU A 33 2.75 -4.59 -9.75
N ASN A 34 3.90 -5.02 -10.27
CA ASN A 34 4.69 -6.12 -9.71
C ASN A 34 5.76 -5.64 -8.74
N SER A 35 6.02 -4.32 -8.68
CA SER A 35 6.94 -3.75 -7.68
C SER A 35 6.49 -4.10 -6.27
N LYS A 36 7.42 -4.65 -5.47
CA LYS A 36 7.18 -5.01 -4.07
C LYS A 36 7.69 -3.94 -3.13
N ARG A 37 6.93 -3.63 -2.12
CA ARG A 37 7.28 -2.65 -1.08
C ARG A 37 6.92 -3.18 0.30
N ASP A 38 7.72 -2.77 1.27
CA ASP A 38 7.44 -2.97 2.69
C ASP A 38 6.57 -1.79 3.18
N TRP A 39 5.29 -2.04 3.35
CA TRP A 39 4.35 -1.05 3.86
C TRP A 39 4.08 -1.24 5.34
N GLY A 40 4.39 -0.24 6.14
CA GLY A 40 4.10 -0.22 7.56
C GLY A 40 3.25 0.98 7.99
N SER A 41 2.69 0.88 9.19
CA SER A 41 1.87 1.94 9.78
C SER A 41 2.75 3.05 10.34
N ALA A 42 2.39 4.32 10.06
CA ALA A 42 3.07 5.47 10.65
C ALA A 42 2.97 5.48 12.19
N LYS A 43 1.89 4.94 12.76
CA LYS A 43 1.73 4.83 14.22
C LYS A 43 2.81 3.94 14.82
N ASP A 44 3.07 2.78 14.21
CA ASP A 44 4.11 1.85 14.66
C ASP A 44 5.52 2.49 14.53
N TYR A 45 5.72 3.28 13.47
CA TYR A 45 7.00 3.95 13.23
C TYR A 45 7.25 5.09 14.22
N VAL A 46 6.23 5.85 14.59
CA VAL A 46 6.34 6.87 15.66
C VAL A 46 6.67 6.23 17.00
N GLU A 47 6.10 5.07 17.31
CA GLU A 47 6.48 4.31 18.52
C GLU A 47 7.97 3.94 18.52
N SER A 48 8.52 3.53 17.35
CA SER A 48 9.97 3.25 17.28
C SER A 48 10.83 4.48 17.55
N MET A 49 10.42 5.66 17.05
CA MET A 49 11.13 6.92 17.31
C MET A 49 11.16 7.23 18.81
N TRP A 50 10.04 7.03 19.50
CA TRP A 50 9.96 7.18 20.94
C TRP A 50 10.88 6.22 21.69
N LEU A 51 10.96 4.96 21.26
CA LEU A 51 11.86 3.98 21.85
C LEU A 51 13.34 4.31 21.61
N MET A 52 13.67 4.87 20.43
CA MET A 52 15.04 5.33 20.14
C MET A 52 15.49 6.43 21.09
N LEU A 53 14.60 7.39 21.42
CA LEU A 53 14.90 8.46 22.37
C LEU A 53 15.13 7.95 23.79
N LYS A 54 14.60 6.78 24.15
CA LYS A 54 14.80 6.13 25.44
C LYS A 54 15.99 5.16 25.48
N ALA A 55 16.64 4.93 24.34
CA ALA A 55 17.78 4.03 24.28
C ALA A 55 18.97 4.59 25.07
N LYS A 56 19.70 3.71 25.76
CA LYS A 56 20.87 4.10 26.56
C LYS A 56 22.00 4.74 25.76
N LYS A 57 22.11 4.38 24.48
CA LYS A 57 23.13 4.89 23.55
C LYS A 57 22.48 5.23 22.21
N PRO A 58 22.84 6.36 21.57
CA PRO A 58 22.41 6.67 20.21
C PRO A 58 22.88 5.59 19.24
N SER A 59 22.03 5.22 18.28
CA SER A 59 22.37 4.26 17.22
C SER A 59 21.41 4.38 16.06
N ASP A 60 21.83 3.90 14.88
CA ASP A 60 20.98 3.84 13.70
C ASP A 60 20.15 2.56 13.69
N TYR A 61 18.87 2.70 13.31
CA TYR A 61 17.93 1.59 13.24
C TYR A 61 17.16 1.60 11.94
N VAL A 62 17.06 0.44 11.29
CA VAL A 62 16.10 0.22 10.21
C VAL A 62 14.75 -0.10 10.84
N ILE A 63 13.72 0.67 10.47
CA ILE A 63 12.35 0.46 10.92
C ILE A 63 11.51 0.01 9.73
N ALA A 64 11.08 -1.22 9.76
CA ALA A 64 10.38 -1.87 8.66
C ALA A 64 9.52 -3.03 9.18
N THR A 65 8.55 -3.50 8.36
CA THR A 65 7.74 -4.65 8.75
C THR A 65 8.44 -5.98 8.50
N GLY A 66 9.45 -6.00 7.62
CA GLY A 66 10.14 -7.21 7.17
C GLY A 66 9.34 -8.03 6.16
N LYS A 67 8.19 -7.53 5.71
CA LYS A 67 7.33 -8.18 4.71
C LYS A 67 7.10 -7.25 3.53
N SER A 68 7.25 -7.77 2.32
CA SER A 68 6.96 -7.02 1.11
C SER A 68 5.74 -7.57 0.39
N TYR A 69 4.97 -6.67 -0.21
CA TYR A 69 3.78 -6.97 -1.00
C TYR A 69 3.85 -6.24 -2.34
N THR A 70 3.25 -6.78 -3.37
CA THR A 70 3.16 -6.12 -4.66
C THR A 70 2.14 -4.98 -4.63
N VAL A 71 2.28 -4.01 -5.54
CA VAL A 71 1.24 -3.00 -5.78
C VAL A 71 -0.08 -3.67 -6.13
N LYS A 72 -0.04 -4.79 -6.87
CA LYS A 72 -1.19 -5.63 -7.19
C LYS A 72 -1.90 -6.14 -5.94
N ASN A 73 -1.16 -6.68 -4.96
CA ASN A 73 -1.75 -7.13 -3.69
C ASN A 73 -2.43 -5.98 -2.93
N PHE A 74 -1.86 -4.76 -3.01
CA PHE A 74 -2.47 -3.60 -2.37
C PHE A 74 -3.82 -3.26 -3.01
N VAL A 75 -3.91 -3.28 -4.34
CA VAL A 75 -5.17 -3.09 -5.08
C VAL A 75 -6.19 -4.16 -4.71
N GLU A 76 -5.79 -5.43 -4.74
CA GLU A 76 -6.66 -6.56 -4.40
C GLU A 76 -7.28 -6.42 -3.01
N GLU A 77 -6.44 -6.07 -2.01
CA GLU A 77 -6.91 -5.92 -0.63
C GLU A 77 -7.83 -4.69 -0.48
N ALA A 78 -7.55 -3.58 -1.19
CA ALA A 78 -8.42 -2.40 -1.19
C ALA A 78 -9.80 -2.70 -1.81
N PHE A 79 -9.87 -3.42 -2.93
CA PHE A 79 -11.14 -3.84 -3.54
C PHE A 79 -11.88 -4.86 -2.67
N LYS A 80 -11.16 -5.76 -2.03
CA LYS A 80 -11.75 -6.73 -1.09
C LYS A 80 -12.46 -6.02 0.07
N TYR A 81 -11.92 -4.91 0.57
CA TYR A 81 -12.53 -4.11 1.62
C TYR A 81 -13.92 -3.60 1.25
N ILE A 82 -14.17 -3.29 -0.02
CA ILE A 82 -15.49 -2.87 -0.54
C ILE A 82 -16.32 -4.04 -1.09
N GLY A 83 -15.97 -5.29 -0.75
CA GLY A 83 -16.70 -6.50 -1.14
C GLY A 83 -16.53 -6.88 -2.62
N ARG A 84 -15.52 -6.36 -3.33
CA ARG A 84 -15.25 -6.67 -4.73
C ARG A 84 -13.97 -7.47 -4.89
N LYS A 85 -13.93 -8.40 -5.85
CA LYS A 85 -12.74 -9.16 -6.21
C LYS A 85 -12.23 -8.71 -7.57
N ILE A 86 -10.94 -8.34 -7.62
CA ILE A 86 -10.25 -7.96 -8.86
C ILE A 86 -9.56 -9.17 -9.45
N TYR A 87 -9.67 -9.29 -10.76
CA TYR A 87 -8.96 -10.25 -11.60
C TYR A 87 -8.03 -9.51 -12.55
N TRP A 88 -6.99 -10.15 -13.01
CA TRP A 88 -5.99 -9.54 -13.86
C TRP A 88 -5.93 -10.25 -15.21
N ARG A 89 -5.75 -9.49 -16.29
CA ARG A 89 -5.49 -10.01 -17.63
C ARG A 89 -4.50 -9.11 -18.36
N GLY A 90 -3.78 -9.69 -19.34
CA GLY A 90 -2.70 -9.01 -20.06
C GLY A 90 -1.38 -9.06 -19.29
N LYS A 91 -0.35 -8.43 -19.88
CA LYS A 91 1.01 -8.34 -19.31
C LYS A 91 1.62 -6.97 -19.62
N GLY A 92 2.52 -6.50 -18.74
CA GLY A 92 3.24 -5.23 -18.90
C GLY A 92 2.26 -4.06 -19.04
N LEU A 93 2.46 -3.20 -20.01
CA LEU A 93 1.62 -2.02 -20.24
C LEU A 93 0.16 -2.33 -20.63
N LYS A 94 -0.11 -3.55 -21.10
CA LYS A 94 -1.46 -4.00 -21.46
C LYS A 94 -2.18 -4.72 -20.30
N GLU A 95 -1.55 -4.81 -19.13
CA GLU A 95 -2.18 -5.44 -17.98
C GLU A 95 -3.30 -4.57 -17.40
N VAL A 96 -4.45 -5.20 -17.13
CA VAL A 96 -5.62 -4.52 -16.56
C VAL A 96 -6.21 -5.33 -15.40
N GLY A 97 -6.70 -4.61 -14.39
CA GLY A 97 -7.50 -5.17 -13.31
C GLY A 97 -8.98 -4.97 -13.58
N TYR A 98 -9.78 -6.03 -13.50
CA TYR A 98 -11.20 -6.01 -13.88
C TYR A 98 -12.06 -6.84 -12.93
N ASP A 99 -13.34 -6.56 -12.91
CA ASP A 99 -14.37 -7.37 -12.26
C ASP A 99 -14.83 -8.48 -13.22
N LYS A 100 -14.72 -9.74 -12.79
CA LYS A 100 -15.08 -10.89 -13.63
C LYS A 100 -16.58 -10.98 -13.94
N LYS A 101 -17.44 -10.50 -13.02
CA LYS A 101 -18.89 -10.59 -13.18
C LYS A 101 -19.42 -9.59 -14.21
N THR A 102 -18.89 -8.37 -14.17
CA THR A 102 -19.37 -7.26 -15.01
C THR A 102 -18.50 -7.00 -16.23
N GLY A 103 -17.27 -7.53 -16.25
CA GLY A 103 -16.26 -7.19 -17.27
C GLY A 103 -15.66 -5.80 -17.10
N GLN A 104 -16.14 -5.00 -16.13
CA GLN A 104 -15.69 -3.62 -15.92
C GLN A 104 -14.20 -3.58 -15.56
N VAL A 105 -13.44 -2.77 -16.32
CA VAL A 105 -12.03 -2.51 -16.04
C VAL A 105 -11.93 -1.36 -15.04
N TYR A 106 -11.25 -1.61 -13.92
CA TYR A 106 -11.03 -0.65 -12.84
C TYR A 106 -9.59 -0.15 -12.76
N VAL A 107 -8.62 -0.95 -13.18
CA VAL A 107 -7.19 -0.59 -13.12
C VAL A 107 -6.56 -0.74 -14.49
N LYS A 108 -5.80 0.27 -14.89
CA LYS A 108 -5.00 0.28 -16.13
C LYS A 108 -3.56 0.68 -15.82
N ILE A 109 -2.61 0.30 -16.68
CA ILE A 109 -1.24 0.78 -16.62
C ILE A 109 -1.13 2.05 -17.46
N ASP A 110 -0.47 3.06 -16.91
CA ASP A 110 -0.11 4.27 -17.63
C ASP A 110 1.42 4.29 -17.81
N PRO A 111 1.93 4.34 -19.05
CA PRO A 111 3.36 4.39 -19.34
C PRO A 111 4.09 5.52 -18.61
N LYS A 112 3.42 6.65 -18.36
CA LYS A 112 3.97 7.80 -17.63
C LYS A 112 4.41 7.42 -16.20
N TYR A 113 3.73 6.47 -15.57
CA TYR A 113 4.04 5.98 -14.23
C TYR A 113 4.86 4.69 -14.22
N PHE A 114 5.09 4.11 -15.39
CA PHE A 114 5.90 2.90 -15.51
C PHE A 114 7.38 3.28 -15.60
N ARG A 115 8.14 2.97 -14.56
CA ARG A 115 9.57 3.26 -14.51
C ARG A 115 10.35 1.98 -14.81
N PRO A 116 11.12 1.91 -15.92
CA PRO A 116 11.90 0.73 -16.27
C PRO A 116 12.96 0.35 -15.20
N THR A 117 13.49 1.36 -14.50
CA THR A 117 14.50 1.22 -13.45
C THR A 117 13.92 1.13 -12.04
N ASP A 118 12.59 0.87 -11.92
CA ASP A 118 11.96 0.75 -10.60
C ASP A 118 12.52 -0.47 -9.86
N VAL A 119 12.90 -0.26 -8.60
CA VAL A 119 13.41 -1.36 -7.76
C VAL A 119 12.32 -2.41 -7.58
N ASN A 120 12.63 -3.64 -7.98
CA ASN A 120 11.66 -4.75 -7.97
C ASN A 120 11.15 -5.05 -6.56
N GLU A 121 12.02 -5.03 -5.56
CA GLU A 121 11.68 -5.30 -4.17
C GLU A 121 12.43 -4.37 -3.21
N LEU A 122 11.70 -3.74 -2.31
CA LEU A 122 12.23 -3.02 -1.15
C LEU A 122 11.62 -3.64 0.11
N ARG A 123 12.49 -4.29 0.90
CA ARG A 123 12.14 -4.91 2.18
C ARG A 123 13.20 -4.56 3.20
N GLY A 124 12.79 -3.98 4.32
CA GLY A 124 13.71 -3.63 5.39
C GLY A 124 13.96 -4.79 6.35
N ASP A 125 15.15 -4.84 6.93
CA ASP A 125 15.48 -5.72 8.04
C ASP A 125 15.49 -4.93 9.36
N ALA A 126 14.48 -5.12 10.19
CA ALA A 126 14.33 -4.47 11.48
C ALA A 126 14.85 -5.34 12.65
N SER A 127 15.69 -6.34 12.40
CA SER A 127 16.19 -7.27 13.42
C SER A 127 16.91 -6.55 14.56
N LYS A 128 17.70 -5.52 14.25
CA LYS A 128 18.38 -4.70 15.27
C LYS A 128 17.38 -3.97 16.16
N ALA A 129 16.38 -3.30 15.57
CA ALA A 129 15.33 -2.60 16.34
C ALA A 129 14.53 -3.58 17.22
N LYS A 130 14.22 -4.76 16.70
CA LYS A 130 13.55 -5.81 17.48
C LYS A 130 14.39 -6.27 18.67
N ARG A 131 15.69 -6.49 18.47
CA ARG A 131 16.60 -6.96 19.52
C ARG A 131 16.86 -5.91 20.60
N GLU A 132 17.18 -4.68 20.20
CA GLU A 132 17.68 -3.63 21.07
C GLU A 132 16.57 -2.76 21.65
N LEU A 133 15.59 -2.37 20.82
CA LEU A 133 14.46 -1.53 21.25
C LEU A 133 13.24 -2.35 21.67
N LYS A 134 13.26 -3.68 21.49
CA LYS A 134 12.08 -4.55 21.65
C LYS A 134 10.90 -4.13 20.77
N TRP A 135 11.17 -3.35 19.72
CA TRP A 135 10.16 -2.87 18.80
C TRP A 135 9.75 -3.94 17.78
N LYS A 136 8.46 -3.99 17.49
CA LYS A 136 7.89 -4.79 16.41
C LYS A 136 6.66 -4.08 15.83
N PRO A 137 6.39 -4.20 14.51
CA PRO A 137 5.17 -3.66 13.94
C PRO A 137 3.95 -4.37 14.56
N LYS A 138 2.92 -3.59 14.91
CA LYS A 138 1.64 -4.07 15.46
C LYS A 138 0.56 -4.17 14.41
N THR A 139 0.65 -3.33 13.40
CA THR A 139 -0.31 -3.23 12.30
C THR A 139 0.16 -4.07 11.12
N ASP A 140 -0.59 -5.07 10.74
CA ASP A 140 -0.30 -5.86 9.56
C ASP A 140 -0.73 -5.14 8.26
N PHE A 141 -0.37 -5.74 7.11
CA PHE A 141 -0.66 -5.16 5.80
C PHE A 141 -2.17 -4.99 5.54
N LYS A 142 -2.99 -5.97 5.90
CA LYS A 142 -4.43 -5.93 5.69
C LYS A 142 -5.10 -4.88 6.59
N GLN A 143 -4.68 -4.81 7.84
CA GLN A 143 -5.12 -3.78 8.78
C GLN A 143 -4.77 -2.37 8.29
N LEU A 144 -3.54 -2.17 7.78
CA LEU A 144 -3.11 -0.91 7.20
C LEU A 144 -4.00 -0.48 6.02
N VAL A 145 -4.27 -1.40 5.09
CA VAL A 145 -5.14 -1.12 3.93
C VAL A 145 -6.56 -0.81 4.41
N ALA A 146 -7.09 -1.58 5.36
CA ALA A 146 -8.43 -1.37 5.92
C ALA A 146 -8.57 0.01 6.59
N GLU A 147 -7.58 0.42 7.42
CA GLU A 147 -7.57 1.77 8.03
C GLU A 147 -7.58 2.88 6.97
N MET A 148 -6.81 2.71 5.90
CA MET A 148 -6.75 3.69 4.81
C MET A 148 -8.06 3.75 4.04
N MET A 149 -8.65 2.60 3.70
CA MET A 149 -9.96 2.51 3.05
C MET A 149 -11.08 3.13 3.88
N GLN A 150 -11.11 2.81 5.18
CA GLN A 150 -12.09 3.38 6.10
C GLN A 150 -12.02 4.92 6.15
N SER A 151 -10.80 5.47 6.17
CA SER A 151 -10.59 6.91 6.17
C SER A 151 -11.08 7.56 4.88
N ASP A 152 -10.68 7.01 3.72
CA ASP A 152 -11.04 7.57 2.42
C ASP A 152 -12.55 7.44 2.12
N LEU A 153 -13.20 6.35 2.53
CA LEU A 153 -14.66 6.19 2.41
C LEU A 153 -15.45 7.18 3.26
N LYS A 154 -14.91 7.63 4.40
CA LYS A 154 -15.53 8.69 5.22
C LYS A 154 -15.33 10.07 4.61
N GLU A 155 -14.18 10.32 4.00
CA GLU A 155 -13.82 11.59 3.39
C GLU A 155 -14.54 11.82 2.05
N ILE A 156 -14.69 10.79 1.24
CA ILE A 156 -15.35 10.82 -0.07
C ILE A 156 -16.85 10.50 0.12
N LYS A 157 -17.64 11.55 0.23
CA LYS A 157 -19.11 11.47 0.35
C LYS A 157 -19.78 11.26 -0.99
#